data_b0aff4b6591511f172d9b72708054201
#
_entry.id   b0aff4b6591511f172d9b72708054201
#
_cell.length_a   1.000
_cell.length_b   1.000
_cell.length_c   1.000
_cell.angle_alpha   90.00
_cell.angle_beta   90.00
_cell.angle_gamma   90.00
#
_symmetry.space_group_name_H-M   'P 1'
#
loop_
_entity.id
_entity.type
_entity.pdbx_description
1 polymer ?
#
loop_
_entity_poly.entity_id
_entity_poly.type
_entity_poly.pdbx_seq_one_letter_code
_entity_poly.pdbx_strand_id
1 'polypeptide(L)'
;MDKARPREGQLCRLTIDGYDSGGAGVARLDGQVVFVQGGIRGETCIVRLTHVGRTALWGAVQEVLTPSPARVAPDCPHFPRCGGCQLRHMSYAEELEAKRIKVSDALRRLGGAEIDLPPVLGAARPERYRNKAQFPVAKGPRIGFYRARSHEVIDVADCLLQSEAAGRLRGAVKDWMAKYAVPAYDERAKTGLVRHVYVRTNRAGRSLCCLLVNGRGVPREAELIRALRDAEPGLAGVVLGVNQKHN
;
A
#
# COMPACT_ATOMS: atom_id res chain seq x y z
N MET A 1 18.75 30.15 -26.25
CA MET A 1 19.41 28.86 -26.05
C MET A 1 18.30 27.82 -25.91
N ASP A 2 18.23 26.90 -26.87
CA ASP A 2 17.22 25.87 -26.87
C ASP A 2 17.54 24.90 -25.72
N LYS A 3 16.72 24.91 -24.66
CA LYS A 3 16.91 24.01 -23.51
C LYS A 3 16.64 22.60 -24.00
N ALA A 4 17.61 21.74 -23.86
CA ALA A 4 17.46 20.33 -24.25
C ALA A 4 16.22 19.73 -23.55
N ARG A 5 15.33 19.07 -24.32
CA ARG A 5 14.13 18.42 -23.76
C ARG A 5 14.51 17.39 -22.69
N PRO A 6 13.79 17.34 -21.56
CA PRO A 6 14.00 16.32 -20.55
C PRO A 6 13.92 14.90 -21.15
N ARG A 7 14.70 13.96 -20.58
CA ARG A 7 14.74 12.56 -21.04
C ARG A 7 14.52 11.61 -19.87
N GLU A 8 13.90 10.47 -20.13
CA GLU A 8 13.79 9.40 -19.14
C GLU A 8 15.20 8.93 -18.74
N GLY A 9 15.38 8.65 -17.43
CA GLY A 9 16.68 8.32 -16.84
C GLY A 9 17.54 9.54 -16.47
N GLN A 10 17.21 10.76 -16.93
CA GLN A 10 17.93 11.98 -16.58
C GLN A 10 17.88 12.24 -15.06
N LEU A 11 19.01 12.66 -14.50
CA LEU A 11 19.11 13.13 -13.12
C LEU A 11 18.96 14.64 -13.08
N CYS A 12 18.08 15.12 -12.21
CA CYS A 12 17.80 16.53 -12.02
C CYS A 12 17.88 16.87 -10.53
N ARG A 13 18.51 18.01 -10.19
CA ARG A 13 18.42 18.57 -8.85
C ARG A 13 17.13 19.38 -8.75
N LEU A 14 16.22 18.98 -7.86
CA LEU A 14 14.90 19.59 -7.68
C LEU A 14 14.63 19.90 -6.22
N THR A 15 13.91 20.98 -5.96
CA THR A 15 13.32 21.26 -4.65
C THR A 15 11.83 20.90 -4.67
N ILE A 16 11.37 20.23 -3.64
CA ILE A 16 9.99 19.79 -3.51
C ILE A 16 9.16 20.90 -2.86
N ASP A 17 8.15 21.40 -3.57
CA ASP A 17 7.34 22.55 -3.13
C ASP A 17 6.03 22.13 -2.46
N GLY A 18 5.53 20.92 -2.71
CA GLY A 18 4.23 20.45 -2.22
C GLY A 18 3.99 18.99 -2.53
N TYR A 19 2.71 18.59 -2.56
CA TYR A 19 2.29 17.20 -2.80
C TYR A 19 1.19 17.13 -3.87
N ASP A 20 1.19 16.05 -4.62
CA ASP A 20 0.04 15.69 -5.46
C ASP A 20 -1.06 14.97 -4.64
N SER A 21 -2.17 14.64 -5.28
CA SER A 21 -3.27 13.93 -4.66
C SER A 21 -2.93 12.50 -4.21
N GLY A 22 -1.86 11.91 -4.71
CA GLY A 22 -1.35 10.57 -4.38
C GLY A 22 -0.28 10.59 -3.30
N GLY A 23 0.21 11.78 -2.89
CA GLY A 23 1.28 11.95 -1.91
C GLY A 23 2.68 11.92 -2.53
N ALA A 24 2.81 12.01 -3.85
CA ALA A 24 4.10 12.29 -4.46
C ALA A 24 4.48 13.77 -4.26
N GLY A 25 5.76 14.04 -4.05
CA GLY A 25 6.27 15.41 -4.01
C GLY A 25 6.03 16.12 -5.33
N VAL A 26 5.78 17.40 -5.30
CA VAL A 26 5.65 18.25 -6.50
C VAL A 26 6.85 19.19 -6.57
N ALA A 27 7.50 19.23 -7.72
CA ALA A 27 8.61 20.10 -8.03
C ALA A 27 8.44 20.73 -9.43
N ARG A 28 9.34 21.59 -9.83
CA ARG A 28 9.37 22.16 -11.18
C ARG A 28 10.76 22.02 -11.82
N LEU A 29 10.75 21.63 -13.08
CA LEU A 29 11.93 21.62 -13.94
C LEU A 29 11.65 22.51 -15.16
N ASP A 30 12.35 23.63 -15.27
CA ASP A 30 12.17 24.60 -16.35
C ASP A 30 10.71 25.05 -16.58
N GLY A 31 9.96 25.21 -15.48
CA GLY A 31 8.54 25.58 -15.48
C GLY A 31 7.56 24.39 -15.59
N GLN A 32 8.02 23.23 -16.02
CA GLN A 32 7.19 22.02 -16.11
C GLN A 32 7.07 21.32 -14.77
N VAL A 33 5.88 20.85 -14.42
CA VAL A 33 5.62 20.14 -13.17
C VAL A 33 6.28 18.76 -13.21
N VAL A 34 6.94 18.40 -12.11
CA VAL A 34 7.52 17.07 -11.87
C VAL A 34 6.88 16.44 -10.64
N PHE A 35 6.25 15.28 -10.81
CA PHE A 35 5.76 14.47 -9.71
C PHE A 35 6.87 13.53 -9.23
N VAL A 36 7.30 13.68 -7.98
CA VAL A 36 8.49 13.05 -7.43
C VAL A 36 8.11 12.01 -6.38
N GLN A 37 8.21 10.74 -6.72
CA GLN A 37 7.95 9.67 -5.77
C GLN A 37 9.01 9.68 -4.66
N GLY A 38 8.58 9.68 -3.40
CA GLY A 38 9.43 9.65 -2.22
C GLY A 38 10.01 11.00 -1.80
N GLY A 39 9.63 12.12 -2.47
CA GLY A 39 10.01 13.46 -2.08
C GLY A 39 9.10 14.04 -1.00
N ILE A 40 9.67 14.78 -0.06
CA ILE A 40 8.96 15.51 1.00
C ILE A 40 9.12 17.00 0.78
N ARG A 41 8.08 17.76 1.03
CA ARG A 41 8.08 19.22 0.91
C ARG A 41 9.25 19.83 1.70
N GLY A 42 9.94 20.80 1.07
CA GLY A 42 11.11 21.48 1.60
C GLY A 42 12.44 20.76 1.34
N GLU A 43 12.43 19.55 0.77
CA GLU A 43 13.66 18.85 0.42
C GLU A 43 14.25 19.31 -0.89
N THR A 44 15.59 19.27 -0.96
CA THR A 44 16.33 19.31 -2.22
C THR A 44 16.86 17.91 -2.51
N CYS A 45 16.49 17.38 -3.68
CA CYS A 45 16.80 15.99 -4.06
C CYS A 45 17.45 15.92 -5.45
N ILE A 46 18.27 14.89 -5.64
CA ILE A 46 18.54 14.37 -6.98
C ILE A 46 17.39 13.42 -7.35
N VAL A 47 16.70 13.75 -8.41
CA VAL A 47 15.53 13.02 -8.91
C VAL A 47 15.88 12.38 -10.24
N ARG A 48 15.62 11.09 -10.39
CA ARG A 48 15.70 10.39 -11.67
C ARG A 48 14.33 10.47 -12.35
N LEU A 49 14.27 11.05 -13.55
CA LEU A 49 13.05 11.07 -14.35
C LEU A 49 12.69 9.63 -14.80
N THR A 50 11.48 9.20 -14.50
CA THR A 50 10.98 7.86 -14.82
C THR A 50 10.01 7.87 -15.98
N HIS A 51 9.38 9.03 -16.26
CA HIS A 51 8.53 9.22 -17.42
C HIS A 51 8.50 10.69 -17.81
N VAL A 52 8.51 10.95 -19.11
CA VAL A 52 8.48 12.29 -19.69
C VAL A 52 7.23 12.46 -20.53
N GLY A 53 6.21 13.11 -19.95
CA GLY A 53 4.98 13.47 -20.64
C GLY A 53 5.03 14.86 -21.29
N ARG A 54 4.00 15.18 -22.03
CA ARG A 54 3.88 16.49 -22.72
C ARG A 54 3.63 17.64 -21.73
N THR A 55 2.82 17.42 -20.71
CA THR A 55 2.37 18.44 -19.74
C THR A 55 3.02 18.30 -18.37
N ALA A 56 3.50 17.13 -18.03
CA ALA A 56 4.13 16.83 -16.74
C ALA A 56 5.22 15.77 -16.87
N LEU A 57 6.09 15.73 -15.89
CA LEU A 57 7.18 14.77 -15.74
C LEU A 57 6.93 13.94 -14.49
N TRP A 58 7.45 12.72 -14.46
CA TRP A 58 7.45 11.87 -13.29
C TRP A 58 8.88 11.44 -12.96
N GLY A 59 9.19 11.38 -11.68
CA GLY A 59 10.49 10.95 -11.23
C GLY A 59 10.42 10.28 -9.86
N ALA A 60 11.55 9.77 -9.44
CA ALA A 60 11.74 9.21 -8.10
C ALA A 60 13.00 9.78 -7.47
N VAL A 61 12.97 9.99 -6.17
CA VAL A 61 14.14 10.42 -5.41
C VAL A 61 15.23 9.35 -5.56
N GLN A 62 16.39 9.78 -6.03
CA GLN A 62 17.60 8.97 -6.08
C GLN A 62 18.47 9.24 -4.85
N GLU A 63 18.55 10.52 -4.45
CA GLU A 63 19.34 10.99 -3.32
C GLU A 63 18.67 12.21 -2.70
N VAL A 64 18.69 12.33 -1.38
CA VAL A 64 18.24 13.51 -0.65
C VAL A 64 19.47 14.33 -0.27
N LEU A 65 19.62 15.51 -0.87
CA LEU A 65 20.75 16.41 -0.60
C LEU A 65 20.52 17.24 0.67
N THR A 66 19.30 17.75 0.82
CA THR A 66 18.88 18.52 2.00
C THR A 66 17.58 17.88 2.51
N PRO A 67 17.62 17.12 3.61
CA PRO A 67 16.43 16.47 4.13
C PRO A 67 15.49 17.46 4.80
N SER A 68 14.20 17.19 4.71
CA SER A 68 13.17 17.82 5.55
C SER A 68 13.27 17.29 6.98
N PRO A 69 13.03 18.10 8.02
CA PRO A 69 12.91 17.62 9.40
C PRO A 69 11.74 16.62 9.57
N ALA A 70 10.82 16.61 8.62
CA ALA A 70 9.71 15.66 8.58
C ALA A 70 10.08 14.28 8.00
N ARG A 71 11.30 14.10 7.47
CA ARG A 71 11.74 12.80 6.95
C ARG A 71 12.05 11.84 8.08
N VAL A 72 11.47 10.64 8.00
CA VAL A 72 11.73 9.54 8.94
C VAL A 72 12.19 8.29 8.19
N ALA A 73 12.95 7.45 8.88
CA ALA A 73 13.25 6.11 8.38
C ALA A 73 11.95 5.29 8.39
N PRO A 74 11.56 4.66 7.27
CA PRO A 74 10.38 3.82 7.24
C PRO A 74 10.53 2.63 8.18
N ASP A 75 9.56 2.43 9.05
CA ASP A 75 9.49 1.33 10.02
C ASP A 75 8.96 0.01 9.42
N CYS A 76 8.45 0.05 8.17
CA CYS A 76 7.96 -1.12 7.46
C CYS A 76 9.02 -1.64 6.47
N PRO A 77 9.49 -2.89 6.58
CA PRO A 77 10.52 -3.45 5.70
C PRO A 77 10.06 -3.63 4.25
N HIS A 78 8.76 -3.54 4.01
CA HIS A 78 8.16 -3.67 2.68
C HIS A 78 7.99 -2.35 1.94
N PHE A 79 8.17 -1.21 2.63
CA PHE A 79 8.14 0.11 2.01
C PHE A 79 9.45 0.37 1.24
N PRO A 80 9.43 0.98 0.07
CA PRO A 80 8.30 1.47 -0.73
C PRO A 80 7.75 0.43 -1.73
N ARG A 81 8.19 -0.82 -1.67
CA ARG A 81 7.82 -1.87 -2.65
C ARG A 81 6.34 -2.25 -2.57
N CYS A 82 5.80 -2.35 -1.34
CA CYS A 82 4.39 -2.64 -1.11
C CYS A 82 3.52 -1.45 -1.52
N GLY A 83 2.47 -1.72 -2.33
CA GLY A 83 1.52 -0.70 -2.79
C GLY A 83 0.55 -0.20 -1.71
N GLY A 84 0.61 -0.73 -0.49
CA GLY A 84 -0.33 -0.40 0.58
C GLY A 84 -0.09 0.96 1.26
N CYS A 85 1.12 1.52 1.17
CA CYS A 85 1.50 2.78 1.81
C CYS A 85 2.29 3.67 0.85
N GLN A 86 2.02 4.98 0.88
CA GLN A 86 2.70 5.99 0.10
C GLN A 86 3.55 6.94 0.95
N LEU A 87 3.24 7.12 2.24
CA LEU A 87 3.73 8.23 3.07
C LEU A 87 4.59 7.80 4.27
N ARG A 88 4.99 6.52 4.39
CA ARG A 88 5.74 6.04 5.58
C ARG A 88 7.19 6.55 5.69
N HIS A 89 7.65 7.35 4.76
CA HIS A 89 8.94 8.03 4.81
C HIS A 89 8.84 9.43 5.41
N MET A 90 7.64 9.88 5.81
CA MET A 90 7.42 11.16 6.47
C MET A 90 6.78 10.99 7.85
N SER A 91 6.99 11.97 8.71
CA SER A 91 6.38 12.02 10.05
C SER A 91 4.86 12.09 9.95
N TYR A 92 4.17 11.61 10.98
CA TYR A 92 2.70 11.66 11.01
C TYR A 92 2.15 13.08 10.96
N ALA A 93 2.85 14.04 11.55
CA ALA A 93 2.49 15.47 11.46
C ALA A 93 2.52 15.97 10.00
N GLU A 94 3.55 15.63 9.23
CA GLU A 94 3.62 15.99 7.81
C GLU A 94 2.61 15.23 6.96
N GLU A 95 2.30 13.97 7.30
CA GLU A 95 1.20 13.23 6.66
C GLU A 95 -0.14 13.94 6.83
N LEU A 96 -0.44 14.47 8.02
CA LEU A 96 -1.66 15.23 8.28
C LEU A 96 -1.66 16.55 7.49
N GLU A 97 -0.53 17.24 7.44
CA GLU A 97 -0.38 18.48 6.66
C GLU A 97 -0.53 18.23 5.15
N ALA A 98 0.07 17.16 4.62
CA ALA A 98 -0.11 16.76 3.23
C ALA A 98 -1.60 16.51 2.89
N LYS A 99 -2.35 15.92 3.81
CA LYS A 99 -3.80 15.71 3.68
C LYS A 99 -4.56 17.05 3.72
N ARG A 100 -4.17 17.98 4.59
CA ARG A 100 -4.75 19.33 4.65
C ARG A 100 -4.53 20.09 3.33
N ILE A 101 -3.31 20.09 2.83
CA ILE A 101 -2.93 20.68 1.55
C ILE A 101 -3.78 20.10 0.41
N LYS A 102 -3.93 18.78 0.35
CA LYS A 102 -4.74 18.12 -0.68
C LYS A 102 -6.18 18.62 -0.67
N VAL A 103 -6.81 18.76 0.49
CA VAL A 103 -8.19 19.25 0.60
C VAL A 103 -8.27 20.73 0.22
N SER A 104 -7.34 21.56 0.73
CA SER A 104 -7.27 23.00 0.40
C SER A 104 -7.12 23.21 -1.11
N ASP A 105 -6.21 22.48 -1.75
CA ASP A 105 -5.99 22.57 -3.19
C ASP A 105 -7.22 22.13 -4.01
N ALA A 106 -7.93 21.09 -3.56
CA ALA A 106 -9.14 20.64 -4.22
C ALA A 106 -10.25 21.71 -4.11
N LEU A 107 -10.47 22.28 -2.94
CA LEU A 107 -11.45 23.35 -2.75
C LEU A 107 -11.11 24.58 -3.60
N ARG A 108 -9.86 25.03 -3.58
CA ARG A 108 -9.42 26.19 -4.35
C ARG A 108 -9.50 25.98 -5.87
N ARG A 109 -8.92 24.86 -6.37
CA ARG A 109 -8.75 24.64 -7.81
C ARG A 109 -9.98 24.08 -8.50
N LEU A 110 -10.76 23.24 -7.82
CA LEU A 110 -11.96 22.60 -8.38
C LEU A 110 -13.24 23.26 -7.90
N GLY A 111 -13.26 23.68 -6.62
CA GLY A 111 -14.44 24.30 -6.01
C GLY A 111 -14.48 25.83 -6.14
N GLY A 112 -13.38 26.48 -6.57
CA GLY A 112 -13.29 27.95 -6.63
C GLY A 112 -13.43 28.64 -5.27
N ALA A 113 -13.24 27.88 -4.15
CA ALA A 113 -13.44 28.36 -2.78
C ALA A 113 -12.09 28.52 -2.07
N GLU A 114 -11.80 29.72 -1.60
CA GLU A 114 -10.65 30.01 -0.73
C GLU A 114 -11.08 29.93 0.72
N ILE A 115 -10.79 28.79 1.34
CA ILE A 115 -11.17 28.50 2.74
C ILE A 115 -9.89 28.20 3.52
N ASP A 116 -9.70 28.89 4.62
CA ASP A 116 -8.63 28.53 5.57
C ASP A 116 -9.08 27.28 6.36
N LEU A 117 -8.42 26.18 6.09
CA LEU A 117 -8.74 24.90 6.69
C LEU A 117 -8.05 24.75 8.05
N PRO A 118 -8.78 24.34 9.10
CA PRO A 118 -8.13 23.98 10.35
C PRO A 118 -7.19 22.78 10.19
N PRO A 119 -6.29 22.54 11.17
CA PRO A 119 -5.46 21.34 11.19
C PRO A 119 -6.32 20.06 11.11
N VAL A 120 -5.83 19.06 10.41
CA VAL A 120 -6.49 17.76 10.32
C VAL A 120 -6.45 17.06 11.67
N LEU A 121 -7.59 16.57 12.13
CA LEU A 121 -7.66 15.74 13.34
C LEU A 121 -6.94 14.42 13.10
N GLY A 122 -5.82 14.20 13.78
CA GLY A 122 -5.07 12.97 13.72
C GLY A 122 -5.76 11.83 14.48
N ALA A 123 -5.48 10.60 14.07
CA ALA A 123 -5.85 9.43 14.85
C ALA A 123 -4.95 9.29 16.08
N ALA A 124 -5.53 8.93 17.23
CA ALA A 124 -4.76 8.67 18.45
C ALA A 124 -3.78 7.49 18.26
N ARG A 125 -4.11 6.55 17.39
CA ARG A 125 -3.26 5.41 16.99
C ARG A 125 -3.24 5.35 15.46
N PRO A 126 -2.17 5.81 14.80
CA PRO A 126 -2.04 5.80 13.34
C PRO A 126 -1.70 4.41 12.78
N GLU A 127 -1.51 3.43 13.65
CA GLU A 127 -1.25 2.04 13.32
C GLU A 127 -2.38 1.13 13.77
N ARG A 128 -2.43 -0.09 13.21
CA ARG A 128 -3.41 -1.14 13.55
C ARG A 128 -4.88 -0.71 13.43
N TYR A 129 -5.15 0.38 12.66
CA TYR A 129 -6.50 0.96 12.56
C TYR A 129 -7.41 0.27 11.53
N ARG A 130 -6.82 -0.47 10.58
CA ARG A 130 -7.61 -1.15 9.56
C ARG A 130 -8.28 -2.39 10.13
N ASN A 131 -9.58 -2.44 10.02
CA ASN A 131 -10.42 -3.56 10.46
C ASN A 131 -10.74 -4.56 9.34
N LYS A 132 -10.28 -4.31 8.12
CA LYS A 132 -10.43 -5.19 6.96
C LYS A 132 -9.08 -5.38 6.30
N ALA A 133 -8.65 -6.64 6.19
CA ALA A 133 -7.53 -7.06 5.36
C ALA A 133 -8.05 -7.88 4.17
N GLN A 134 -7.42 -7.69 3.02
CA GLN A 134 -7.62 -8.48 1.82
C GLN A 134 -6.25 -8.84 1.28
N PHE A 135 -5.88 -10.09 1.43
CA PHE A 135 -4.58 -10.59 1.04
C PHE A 135 -4.70 -11.43 -0.22
N PRO A 136 -4.19 -10.99 -1.38
CA PRO A 136 -3.97 -11.86 -2.53
C PRO A 136 -3.01 -12.99 -2.17
N VAL A 137 -3.23 -14.14 -2.76
CA VAL A 137 -2.41 -15.34 -2.60
C VAL A 137 -1.72 -15.65 -3.91
N ALA A 138 -0.41 -15.91 -3.87
CA ALA A 138 0.37 -16.24 -5.04
C ALA A 138 1.24 -17.49 -4.80
N LYS A 139 1.75 -18.06 -5.87
CA LYS A 139 2.58 -19.28 -5.85
C LYS A 139 3.76 -19.17 -4.89
N GLY A 140 4.05 -20.25 -4.17
CA GLY A 140 5.19 -20.40 -3.27
C GLY A 140 4.96 -20.14 -1.78
N PRO A 141 3.81 -20.47 -1.13
CA PRO A 141 2.65 -19.63 -0.94
C PRO A 141 3.06 -18.23 -0.40
N ARG A 142 2.90 -17.22 -1.21
CA ARG A 142 3.07 -15.81 -0.81
C ARG A 142 1.69 -15.23 -0.54
N ILE A 143 1.49 -14.69 0.66
CA ILE A 143 0.22 -14.08 1.08
C ILE A 143 0.53 -12.69 1.62
N GLY A 144 0.01 -11.64 1.00
CA GLY A 144 0.35 -10.28 1.42
C GLY A 144 -0.37 -9.22 0.60
N PHE A 145 0.36 -8.27 0.03
CA PHE A 145 -0.21 -7.19 -0.77
C PHE A 145 0.48 -7.09 -2.13
N TYR A 146 -0.21 -6.49 -3.08
CA TYR A 146 0.39 -6.23 -4.38
C TYR A 146 1.51 -5.19 -4.28
N ARG A 147 2.57 -5.43 -5.02
CA ARG A 147 3.56 -4.40 -5.33
C ARG A 147 2.87 -3.23 -6.02
N ALA A 148 3.32 -2.01 -5.74
CA ALA A 148 2.76 -0.82 -6.35
C ALA A 148 2.73 -0.95 -7.89
N ARG A 149 1.57 -0.66 -8.48
CA ARG A 149 1.29 -0.73 -9.93
C ARG A 149 1.56 -2.10 -10.57
N SER A 150 1.40 -3.17 -9.83
CA SER A 150 1.57 -4.54 -10.35
C SER A 150 0.66 -5.55 -9.65
N HIS A 151 0.56 -6.75 -10.21
CA HIS A 151 -0.10 -7.92 -9.60
C HIS A 151 0.91 -8.86 -8.92
N GLU A 152 2.17 -8.43 -8.76
CA GLU A 152 3.16 -9.19 -8.00
C GLU A 152 2.81 -9.13 -6.51
N VAL A 153 2.60 -10.29 -5.90
CA VAL A 153 2.31 -10.38 -4.45
C VAL A 153 3.61 -10.33 -3.66
N ILE A 154 3.73 -9.34 -2.80
CA ILE A 154 4.76 -9.25 -1.77
C ILE A 154 4.25 -10.02 -0.56
N ASP A 155 5.00 -11.01 -0.11
CA ASP A 155 4.68 -11.77 1.11
C ASP A 155 4.90 -10.87 2.33
N VAL A 156 3.82 -10.55 3.05
CA VAL A 156 3.85 -9.61 4.18
C VAL A 156 3.45 -10.34 5.45
N ALA A 157 4.42 -10.71 6.27
CA ALA A 157 4.18 -11.43 7.51
C ALA A 157 3.39 -10.58 8.51
N ASP A 158 3.77 -9.34 8.67
CA ASP A 158 3.07 -8.35 9.50
C ASP A 158 2.90 -7.03 8.74
N CYS A 159 1.75 -6.42 8.93
CA CYS A 159 1.43 -5.11 8.36
C CYS A 159 1.00 -4.17 9.48
N LEU A 160 1.77 -3.11 9.70
CA LEU A 160 1.51 -2.14 10.76
C LEU A 160 0.16 -1.43 10.66
N LEU A 161 -0.49 -1.45 9.49
CA LEU A 161 -1.83 -0.86 9.32
C LEU A 161 -2.96 -1.84 9.68
N GLN A 162 -2.74 -3.15 9.53
CA GLN A 162 -3.76 -4.17 9.77
C GLN A 162 -3.79 -4.59 11.24
N SER A 163 -4.93 -5.16 11.66
CA SER A 163 -5.01 -5.80 12.99
C SER A 163 -4.02 -6.95 13.10
N GLU A 164 -3.51 -7.21 14.29
CA GLU A 164 -2.64 -8.37 14.55
C GLU A 164 -3.33 -9.70 14.23
N ALA A 165 -4.63 -9.81 14.51
CA ALA A 165 -5.46 -10.96 14.14
C ALA A 165 -5.37 -11.26 12.64
N ALA A 166 -5.32 -10.23 11.78
CA ALA A 166 -5.16 -10.41 10.34
C ALA A 166 -3.82 -11.06 9.99
N GLY A 167 -2.73 -10.67 10.67
CA GLY A 167 -1.42 -11.28 10.53
C GLY A 167 -1.40 -12.75 10.96
N ARG A 168 -1.96 -13.06 12.14
CA ARG A 168 -2.03 -14.43 12.67
C ARG A 168 -2.85 -15.35 11.77
N LEU A 169 -4.05 -14.94 11.38
CA LEU A 169 -4.92 -15.72 10.48
C LEU A 169 -4.28 -15.93 9.10
N ARG A 170 -3.66 -14.90 8.53
CA ARG A 170 -2.88 -15.02 7.30
C ARG A 170 -1.76 -16.05 7.43
N GLY A 171 -1.02 -16.03 8.55
CA GLY A 171 0.04 -16.98 8.87
C GLY A 171 -0.49 -18.42 8.89
N ALA A 172 -1.56 -18.67 9.64
CA ALA A 172 -2.19 -19.99 9.73
C ALA A 172 -2.64 -20.54 8.36
N VAL A 173 -3.21 -19.69 7.49
CA VAL A 173 -3.55 -20.10 6.12
C VAL A 173 -2.29 -20.46 5.33
N LYS A 174 -1.24 -19.65 5.43
CA LYS A 174 0.02 -19.90 4.73
C LYS A 174 0.65 -21.23 5.13
N ASP A 175 0.69 -21.52 6.43
CA ASP A 175 1.27 -22.74 6.98
C ASP A 175 0.44 -23.97 6.59
N TRP A 176 -0.89 -23.84 6.61
CA TRP A 176 -1.78 -24.89 6.12
C TRP A 176 -1.58 -25.16 4.62
N MET A 177 -1.48 -24.11 3.80
CA MET A 177 -1.20 -24.26 2.36
C MET A 177 0.14 -24.97 2.12
N ALA A 178 1.17 -24.59 2.85
CA ALA A 178 2.49 -25.22 2.73
C ALA A 178 2.46 -26.67 3.18
N LYS A 179 1.86 -26.96 4.34
CA LYS A 179 1.80 -28.32 4.93
C LYS A 179 1.07 -29.32 4.05
N TYR A 180 -0.01 -28.88 3.41
CA TYR A 180 -0.87 -29.78 2.62
C TYR A 180 -0.76 -29.58 1.11
N ALA A 181 0.29 -28.88 0.67
CA ALA A 181 0.56 -28.59 -0.74
C ALA A 181 -0.66 -27.99 -1.48
N VAL A 182 -1.42 -27.13 -0.80
CA VAL A 182 -2.61 -26.48 -1.37
C VAL A 182 -2.17 -25.39 -2.34
N PRO A 183 -2.56 -25.46 -3.62
CA PRO A 183 -2.06 -24.52 -4.62
C PRO A 183 -2.73 -23.14 -4.49
N ALA A 184 -1.93 -22.08 -4.65
CA ALA A 184 -2.45 -20.74 -4.94
C ALA A 184 -3.10 -20.72 -6.34
N TYR A 185 -4.12 -19.90 -6.52
CA TYR A 185 -4.70 -19.65 -7.83
C TYR A 185 -3.75 -18.82 -8.70
N ASP A 186 -3.52 -19.29 -9.91
CA ASP A 186 -2.75 -18.58 -10.94
C ASP A 186 -3.72 -17.94 -11.94
N GLU A 187 -3.76 -16.60 -11.95
CA GLU A 187 -4.68 -15.84 -12.82
C GLU A 187 -4.37 -16.00 -14.32
N ARG A 188 -3.09 -16.29 -14.68
CA ARG A 188 -2.69 -16.49 -16.07
C ARG A 188 -3.02 -17.88 -16.56
N ALA A 189 -2.64 -18.90 -15.76
CA ALA A 189 -2.90 -20.29 -16.07
C ALA A 189 -4.37 -20.68 -15.78
N LYS A 190 -5.11 -19.88 -15.01
CA LYS A 190 -6.49 -20.13 -14.56
C LYS A 190 -6.66 -21.43 -13.78
N THR A 191 -5.60 -21.83 -13.08
CA THR A 191 -5.50 -23.06 -12.30
C THR A 191 -5.14 -22.76 -10.86
N GLY A 192 -5.30 -23.75 -9.97
CA GLY A 192 -5.05 -23.60 -8.55
C GLY A 192 -6.32 -23.29 -7.76
N LEU A 193 -6.20 -23.14 -6.46
CA LEU A 193 -7.35 -23.12 -5.55
C LEU A 193 -7.50 -21.78 -4.81
N VAL A 194 -6.54 -21.39 -3.97
CA VAL A 194 -6.73 -20.25 -3.05
C VAL A 194 -6.38 -18.94 -3.76
N ARG A 195 -7.35 -18.03 -3.84
CA ARG A 195 -7.22 -16.72 -4.51
C ARG A 195 -6.87 -15.62 -3.53
N HIS A 196 -7.66 -15.51 -2.45
CA HIS A 196 -7.50 -14.45 -1.46
C HIS A 196 -7.83 -14.96 -0.05
N VAL A 197 -7.24 -14.30 0.93
CA VAL A 197 -7.62 -14.40 2.34
C VAL A 197 -8.16 -13.04 2.78
N TYR A 198 -9.38 -13.03 3.26
CA TYR A 198 -10.01 -11.84 3.84
C TYR A 198 -10.10 -12.01 5.35
N VAL A 199 -9.76 -10.96 6.06
CA VAL A 199 -9.96 -10.91 7.51
C VAL A 199 -10.73 -9.64 7.86
N ARG A 200 -11.74 -9.77 8.70
CA ARG A 200 -12.41 -8.65 9.31
C ARG A 200 -12.31 -8.75 10.81
N THR A 201 -12.04 -7.62 11.45
CA THR A 201 -12.00 -7.51 12.92
C THR A 201 -12.97 -6.44 13.38
N ASN A 202 -13.52 -6.60 14.58
CA ASN A 202 -14.34 -5.56 15.22
C ASN A 202 -13.61 -4.97 16.44
N ARG A 203 -14.20 -3.94 17.04
CA ARG A 203 -13.62 -3.26 18.21
C ARG A 203 -13.56 -4.14 19.47
N ALA A 204 -14.37 -5.20 19.54
CA ALA A 204 -14.36 -6.17 20.62
C ALA A 204 -13.30 -7.29 20.42
N GLY A 205 -12.38 -7.14 19.45
CA GLY A 205 -11.33 -8.10 19.18
C GLY A 205 -11.80 -9.39 18.48
N ARG A 206 -13.07 -9.47 18.05
CA ARG A 206 -13.56 -10.63 17.31
C ARG A 206 -13.22 -10.52 15.83
N SER A 207 -12.88 -11.65 15.21
CA SER A 207 -12.48 -11.71 13.81
C SER A 207 -13.30 -12.71 13.00
N LEU A 208 -13.41 -12.45 11.70
CA LEU A 208 -13.91 -13.37 10.68
C LEU A 208 -12.80 -13.60 9.66
N CYS A 209 -12.60 -14.86 9.27
CA CYS A 209 -11.68 -15.22 8.19
C CYS A 209 -12.48 -15.77 7.02
N CYS A 210 -12.26 -15.25 5.80
CA CYS A 210 -12.86 -15.78 4.59
C CYS A 210 -11.77 -16.18 3.61
N LEU A 211 -11.79 -17.41 3.14
CA LEU A 211 -10.97 -17.87 2.02
C LEU A 211 -11.78 -17.76 0.74
N LEU A 212 -11.26 -17.01 -0.24
CA LEU A 212 -11.82 -16.98 -1.59
C LEU A 212 -11.09 -18.01 -2.44
N VAL A 213 -11.84 -18.97 -2.99
CA VAL A 213 -11.28 -20.12 -3.70
C VAL A 213 -11.88 -20.30 -5.10
N ASN A 214 -11.09 -20.91 -5.98
CA ASN A 214 -11.49 -21.39 -7.30
C ASN A 214 -11.93 -22.88 -7.20
N GLY A 215 -12.92 -23.17 -6.39
CA GLY A 215 -13.39 -24.53 -6.12
C GLY A 215 -14.59 -24.52 -5.20
N ARG A 216 -15.20 -25.68 -4.98
CA ARG A 216 -16.39 -25.83 -4.10
C ARG A 216 -16.04 -26.13 -2.64
N GLY A 217 -14.77 -26.40 -2.33
CA GLY A 217 -14.27 -26.74 -1.00
C GLY A 217 -12.75 -26.59 -0.94
N VAL A 218 -12.19 -26.89 0.21
CA VAL A 218 -10.75 -26.91 0.45
C VAL A 218 -10.33 -28.27 1.01
N PRO A 219 -9.16 -28.81 0.67
CA PRO A 219 -8.66 -30.04 1.26
C PRO A 219 -8.33 -29.82 2.74
N ARG A 220 -8.48 -30.85 3.54
CA ARG A 220 -8.14 -30.78 4.98
C ARG A 220 -8.81 -29.59 5.70
N GLU A 221 -10.10 -29.41 5.44
CA GLU A 221 -10.89 -28.30 6.00
C GLU A 221 -10.88 -28.29 7.53
N ALA A 222 -11.02 -29.45 8.16
CA ALA A 222 -11.00 -29.55 9.62
C ALA A 222 -9.67 -29.08 10.23
N GLU A 223 -8.55 -29.42 9.59
CA GLU A 223 -7.21 -28.99 9.99
C GLU A 223 -7.01 -27.49 9.79
N LEU A 224 -7.55 -26.93 8.71
CA LEU A 224 -7.53 -25.47 8.48
C LEU A 224 -8.31 -24.75 9.59
N ILE A 225 -9.55 -25.18 9.86
CA ILE A 225 -10.39 -24.55 10.91
C ILE A 225 -9.70 -24.64 12.27
N ARG A 226 -9.08 -25.78 12.60
CA ARG A 226 -8.32 -25.93 13.85
C ARG A 226 -7.15 -24.94 13.89
N ALA A 227 -6.30 -24.90 12.85
CA ALA A 227 -5.16 -24.00 12.78
C ALA A 227 -5.57 -22.51 12.91
N LEU A 228 -6.69 -22.12 12.29
CA LEU A 228 -7.21 -20.75 12.40
C LEU A 228 -7.70 -20.43 13.82
N ARG A 229 -8.38 -21.35 14.49
CA ARG A 229 -8.83 -21.20 15.89
C ARG A 229 -7.66 -21.11 16.86
N ASP A 230 -6.65 -21.94 16.66
CA ASP A 230 -5.45 -21.97 17.51
C ASP A 230 -4.64 -20.66 17.34
N ALA A 231 -4.57 -20.12 16.10
CA ALA A 231 -3.87 -18.88 15.81
C ALA A 231 -4.61 -17.62 16.31
N GLU A 232 -5.94 -17.67 16.37
CA GLU A 232 -6.76 -16.50 16.73
C GLU A 232 -7.91 -16.90 17.66
N PRO A 233 -7.73 -16.77 19.00
CA PRO A 233 -8.79 -17.10 19.97
C PRO A 233 -10.07 -16.29 19.79
N GLY A 234 -9.96 -15.06 19.24
CA GLY A 234 -11.09 -14.19 18.92
C GLY A 234 -11.83 -14.52 17.62
N LEU A 235 -11.47 -15.64 16.96
CA LEU A 235 -12.10 -16.05 15.72
C LEU A 235 -13.57 -16.44 15.91
N ALA A 236 -14.47 -15.64 15.34
CA ALA A 236 -15.92 -15.84 15.44
C ALA A 236 -16.47 -16.76 14.34
N GLY A 237 -15.76 -16.87 13.21
CA GLY A 237 -16.21 -17.72 12.11
C GLY A 237 -15.21 -17.77 10.96
N VAL A 238 -15.35 -18.86 10.18
CA VAL A 238 -14.61 -19.06 8.92
C VAL A 238 -15.64 -19.20 7.81
N VAL A 239 -15.40 -18.50 6.70
CA VAL A 239 -16.27 -18.48 5.53
C VAL A 239 -15.49 -18.95 4.32
N LEU A 240 -16.10 -19.80 3.51
CA LEU A 240 -15.58 -20.17 2.20
C LEU A 240 -16.33 -19.38 1.13
N GLY A 241 -15.63 -18.48 0.45
CA GLY A 241 -16.13 -17.77 -0.73
C GLY A 241 -15.72 -18.52 -2.00
N VAL A 242 -16.67 -18.75 -2.89
CA VAL A 242 -16.42 -19.43 -4.17
C VAL A 242 -16.41 -18.41 -5.30
N ASN A 243 -15.29 -18.33 -6.03
CA ASN A 243 -15.19 -17.54 -7.25
C ASN A 243 -14.47 -18.35 -8.34
N GLN A 244 -15.23 -18.91 -9.23
CA GLN A 244 -14.74 -19.69 -10.39
C GLN A 244 -14.68 -18.87 -11.67
N LYS A 245 -15.02 -17.58 -11.60
CA LYS A 245 -14.91 -16.66 -12.75
C LYS A 245 -13.44 -16.35 -13.06
N HIS A 246 -13.15 -16.16 -14.33
CA HIS A 246 -11.79 -15.93 -14.82
C HIS A 246 -11.43 -14.43 -14.95
N ASN A 247 -12.19 -13.57 -14.33
CA ASN A 247 -11.97 -12.11 -14.29
C ASN A 247 -11.31 -11.68 -12.98
#